data_ec7f1b1580645fd0c5a737558e0509b8
#
_entry.id   ec7f1b1580645fd0c5a737558e0509b8
#
_cell.length_a   1.000
_cell.length_b   1.000
_cell.length_c   1.000
_cell.angle_alpha   90.00
_cell.angle_beta   90.00
_cell.angle_gamma   90.00
#
_symmetry.space_group_name_H-M   'P 1'
#
loop_
_entity.id
_entity.type
_entity.pdbx_description
1 polymer ?
#
loop_
_entity_poly.entity_id
_entity_poly.type
_entity_poly.pdbx_seq_one_letter_code
_entity_poly.pdbx_strand_id
1 'polypeptide(L)'
;MAPENEDSQNPFVALGDALTLVLRAIGAAQKGLEKNPSKEEERELNETLLELELRRAEIRAKLDALIAATRQVVFPTAAQVKEISKLTAEVEALTNASITASAAVAVTSRVLSLASEIAAA
;
A
#
# COMPACT_ATOMS: atom_id res chain seq x y z
N MET A 1 -17.40 10.83 21.55
CA MET A 1 -17.35 10.41 21.22
C MET A 1 -16.63 10.20 20.35
N ALA A 2 -16.16 9.94 19.89
CA ALA A 2 -15.60 9.61 18.73
C ALA A 2 -14.14 9.85 18.51
N PRO A 3 -13.31 9.89 19.49
CA PRO A 3 -11.88 10.16 19.29
C PRO A 3 -11.19 9.17 18.37
N GLU A 4 -11.57 7.91 18.43
CA GLU A 4 -10.94 6.93 17.54
C GLU A 4 -11.26 7.18 16.08
N ASN A 5 -12.45 7.73 15.80
CA ASN A 5 -12.79 8.08 14.43
C ASN A 5 -11.98 9.27 13.95
N GLU A 6 -11.72 10.20 14.86
CA GLU A 6 -10.89 11.35 14.51
C GLU A 6 -9.47 10.92 14.16
N ASP A 7 -8.91 10.00 14.96
CA ASP A 7 -7.56 9.53 14.71
C ASP A 7 -7.48 8.80 13.37
N SER A 8 -8.44 7.92 13.10
CA SER A 8 -8.40 7.14 11.86
C SER A 8 -8.66 7.99 10.63
N GLN A 9 -9.22 9.21 10.81
CA GLN A 9 -9.48 10.12 9.71
C GLN A 9 -8.44 11.23 9.60
N ASN A 10 -7.42 11.20 10.45
CA ASN A 10 -6.35 12.18 10.38
C ASN A 10 -5.60 12.00 9.05
N PRO A 11 -5.55 13.04 8.19
CA PRO A 11 -4.98 12.88 6.85
C PRO A 11 -3.49 12.55 6.87
N PHE A 12 -2.74 13.07 7.84
CA PHE A 12 -1.32 12.74 7.94
C PHE A 12 -1.14 11.26 8.26
N VAL A 13 -1.92 10.77 9.23
CA VAL A 13 -1.83 9.37 9.64
C VAL A 13 -2.29 8.47 8.50
N ALA A 14 -3.40 8.81 7.85
CA ALA A 14 -3.96 7.97 6.80
C ALA A 14 -3.01 7.87 5.59
N LEU A 15 -2.44 9.00 5.17
CA LEU A 15 -1.49 8.97 4.04
C LEU A 15 -0.19 8.28 4.44
N GLY A 16 0.27 8.49 5.68
CA GLY A 16 1.46 7.82 6.17
C GLY A 16 1.27 6.31 6.26
N ASP A 17 0.10 5.87 6.71
CA ASP A 17 -0.21 4.44 6.78
C ASP A 17 -0.29 3.83 5.38
N ALA A 18 -0.83 4.58 4.41
CA ALA A 18 -0.86 4.13 3.03
C ALA A 18 0.55 3.94 2.48
N LEU A 19 1.45 4.90 2.77
CA LEU A 19 2.85 4.79 2.36
C LEU A 19 3.52 3.57 2.97
N THR A 20 3.29 3.35 4.27
CA THR A 20 3.86 2.21 4.97
C THR A 20 3.36 0.91 4.35
N LEU A 21 2.08 0.84 4.03
CA LEU A 21 1.50 -0.34 3.40
C LEU A 21 2.16 -0.62 2.05
N VAL A 22 2.33 0.43 1.23
CA VAL A 22 2.97 0.27 -0.09
C VAL A 22 4.42 -0.22 0.07
N LEU A 23 5.16 0.34 1.02
CA LEU A 23 6.52 -0.09 1.28
C LEU A 23 6.59 -1.55 1.69
N ARG A 24 5.69 -1.98 2.55
CA ARG A 24 5.64 -3.38 2.97
C ARG A 24 5.25 -4.30 1.82
N ALA A 25 4.35 -3.85 0.95
CA ALA A 25 3.96 -4.62 -0.23
C ALA A 25 5.14 -4.76 -1.20
N ILE A 26 5.94 -3.70 -1.35
CA ILE A 26 7.16 -3.78 -2.17
C ILE A 26 8.08 -4.86 -1.62
N GLY A 27 8.28 -4.88 -0.30
CA GLY A 27 9.09 -5.91 0.34
C GLY A 27 8.52 -7.31 0.12
N ALA A 28 7.20 -7.46 0.22
CA ALA A 28 6.56 -8.75 0.00
C ALA A 28 6.74 -9.23 -1.45
N ALA A 29 6.64 -8.31 -2.42
CA ALA A 29 6.84 -8.68 -3.82
C ALA A 29 8.28 -9.11 -4.07
N GLN A 30 9.24 -8.42 -3.46
CA GLN A 30 10.65 -8.78 -3.59
C GLN A 30 10.91 -10.17 -3.02
N LYS A 31 10.32 -10.47 -1.85
CA LYS A 31 10.45 -11.80 -1.25
C LYS A 31 9.79 -12.87 -2.12
N GLY A 32 8.64 -12.56 -2.72
CA GLY A 32 7.98 -13.49 -3.61
C GLY A 32 8.84 -13.86 -4.80
N LEU A 33 9.60 -12.89 -5.32
CA LEU A 33 10.53 -13.15 -6.43
C LEU A 33 11.64 -14.11 -6.06
N GLU A 34 11.95 -14.26 -4.77
CA GLU A 34 12.97 -15.18 -4.29
C GLU A 34 12.44 -16.60 -4.04
N LYS A 35 11.14 -16.83 -4.25
CA LYS A 35 10.50 -18.09 -3.91
C LYS A 35 10.16 -18.93 -5.13
N ASN A 36 11.07 -18.99 -6.09
CA ASN A 36 10.94 -19.81 -7.31
C ASN A 36 9.61 -19.54 -8.02
N PRO A 37 9.32 -18.28 -8.39
CA PRO A 37 8.07 -17.96 -9.08
C PRO A 37 8.03 -18.59 -10.46
N SER A 38 6.84 -18.90 -10.95
CA SER A 38 6.67 -19.25 -12.35
C SER A 38 7.01 -18.01 -13.19
N LYS A 39 7.18 -18.21 -14.51
CA LYS A 39 7.47 -17.07 -15.39
C LYS A 39 6.37 -16.03 -15.33
N GLU A 40 5.13 -16.46 -15.25
CA GLU A 40 4.02 -15.53 -15.16
C GLU A 40 4.00 -14.80 -13.82
N GLU A 41 4.24 -15.52 -12.73
CA GLU A 41 4.32 -14.90 -11.41
C GLU A 41 5.46 -13.89 -11.34
N GLU A 42 6.60 -14.25 -11.92
CA GLU A 42 7.75 -13.35 -11.95
C GLU A 42 7.41 -12.07 -12.70
N ARG A 43 6.76 -12.19 -13.87
CA ARG A 43 6.35 -11.05 -14.66
C ARG A 43 5.38 -10.17 -13.88
N GLU A 44 4.38 -10.78 -13.27
CA GLU A 44 3.38 -10.03 -12.50
C GLU A 44 4.01 -9.31 -11.31
N LEU A 45 4.91 -9.97 -10.59
CA LEU A 45 5.57 -9.36 -9.44
C LEU A 45 6.45 -8.19 -9.86
N ASN A 46 7.18 -8.34 -10.97
CA ASN A 46 8.02 -7.26 -11.47
C ASN A 46 7.20 -6.06 -11.92
N GLU A 47 6.08 -6.30 -12.62
CA GLU A 47 5.20 -5.22 -13.03
C GLU A 47 4.58 -4.54 -11.83
N THR A 48 4.11 -5.31 -10.86
CA THR A 48 3.51 -4.77 -9.64
C THR A 48 4.52 -3.94 -8.87
N LEU A 49 5.77 -4.39 -8.78
CA LEU A 49 6.82 -3.62 -8.11
C LEU A 49 7.00 -2.24 -8.71
N LEU A 50 7.07 -2.17 -10.04
CA LEU A 50 7.23 -0.88 -10.71
C LEU A 50 6.05 0.04 -10.43
N GLU A 51 4.84 -0.51 -10.47
CA GLU A 51 3.64 0.31 -10.23
C GLU A 51 3.52 0.70 -8.76
N LEU A 52 3.88 -0.18 -7.84
CA LEU A 52 3.87 0.17 -6.42
C LEU A 52 4.83 1.32 -6.14
N GLU A 53 6.01 1.30 -6.75
CA GLU A 53 6.96 2.38 -6.56
C GLU A 53 6.44 3.69 -7.14
N LEU A 54 5.74 3.62 -8.27
CA LEU A 54 5.12 4.81 -8.84
C LEU A 54 4.02 5.36 -7.91
N ARG A 55 3.16 4.49 -7.40
CA ARG A 55 2.10 4.92 -6.49
C ARG A 55 2.66 5.46 -5.19
N ARG A 56 3.74 4.86 -4.71
CA ARG A 56 4.43 5.37 -3.53
C ARG A 56 4.86 6.81 -3.73
N ALA A 57 5.47 7.10 -4.88
CA ALA A 57 5.91 8.45 -5.17
C ALA A 57 4.73 9.42 -5.23
N GLU A 58 3.62 8.99 -5.82
CA GLU A 58 2.44 9.84 -5.94
C GLU A 58 1.80 10.12 -4.58
N ILE A 59 1.70 9.10 -3.73
CA ILE A 59 1.14 9.28 -2.39
C ILE A 59 2.08 10.14 -1.55
N ARG A 60 3.39 9.95 -1.68
CA ARG A 60 4.36 10.76 -0.97
C ARG A 60 4.23 12.23 -1.39
N ALA A 61 4.01 12.49 -2.69
CA ALA A 61 3.80 13.85 -3.15
C ALA A 61 2.56 14.47 -2.53
N LYS A 62 1.50 13.69 -2.34
CA LYS A 62 0.29 14.18 -1.65
C LYS A 62 0.61 14.55 -0.20
N LEU A 63 1.35 13.70 0.49
CA LEU A 63 1.71 13.97 1.88
C LEU A 63 2.59 15.22 1.97
N ASP A 64 3.56 15.36 1.08
CA ASP A 64 4.42 16.52 1.06
C ASP A 64 3.61 17.79 0.78
N ALA A 65 2.65 17.72 -0.14
CA ALA A 65 1.79 18.87 -0.45
C ALA A 65 0.92 19.24 0.75
N LEU A 66 0.45 18.24 1.49
CA LEU A 66 -0.36 18.49 2.69
C LEU A 66 0.48 19.17 3.77
N ILE A 67 1.69 18.68 4.00
CA ILE A 67 2.59 19.24 5.00
C ILE A 67 2.95 20.68 4.65
N ALA A 68 3.26 20.95 3.38
CA ALA A 68 3.65 22.27 2.91
C ALA A 68 2.46 23.18 2.68
N ALA A 69 1.24 22.67 2.72
CA ALA A 69 0.01 23.39 2.44
C ALA A 69 0.05 24.08 1.06
N THR A 70 0.69 23.41 0.08
CA THR A 70 0.88 23.99 -1.24
C THR A 70 -0.32 23.80 -2.15
N ARG A 71 -1.20 22.82 -1.83
CA ARG A 71 -2.41 22.57 -2.60
C ARG A 71 -3.37 21.76 -1.74
N GLN A 72 -4.62 21.69 -2.19
CA GLN A 72 -5.59 20.84 -1.54
C GLN A 72 -5.30 19.39 -1.90
N VAL A 73 -5.48 18.51 -0.92
CA VAL A 73 -5.21 17.09 -1.07
C VAL A 73 -6.45 16.31 -0.68
N VAL A 74 -6.83 15.36 -1.52
CA VAL A 74 -7.93 14.46 -1.18
C VAL A 74 -7.39 13.36 -0.27
N PHE A 75 -8.06 13.15 0.85
CA PHE A 75 -7.63 12.19 1.86
C PHE A 75 -8.25 10.82 1.60
N PRO A 76 -7.63 9.74 2.09
CA PRO A 76 -8.28 8.44 2.05
C PRO A 76 -9.63 8.49 2.78
N THR A 77 -10.61 7.81 2.21
CA THR A 77 -11.93 7.72 2.83
C THR A 77 -11.88 6.79 4.04
N ALA A 78 -12.92 6.81 4.86
CA ALA A 78 -13.01 5.90 6.00
C ALA A 78 -12.94 4.43 5.55
N ALA A 79 -13.57 4.11 4.42
CA ALA A 79 -13.51 2.76 3.88
C ALA A 79 -12.08 2.40 3.46
N GLN A 80 -11.36 3.35 2.84
CA GLN A 80 -9.98 3.12 2.44
C GLN A 80 -9.07 2.97 3.66
N VAL A 81 -9.30 3.74 4.72
CA VAL A 81 -8.53 3.60 5.96
C VAL A 81 -8.69 2.21 6.55
N LYS A 82 -9.92 1.68 6.55
CA LYS A 82 -10.16 0.32 7.01
C LYS A 82 -9.43 -0.70 6.14
N GLU A 83 -9.45 -0.49 4.83
CA GLU A 83 -8.77 -1.41 3.91
C GLU A 83 -7.26 -1.35 4.08
N ILE A 84 -6.70 -0.16 4.32
CA ILE A 84 -5.28 -0.01 4.62
C ILE A 84 -4.91 -0.87 5.84
N SER A 85 -5.70 -0.77 6.90
CA SER A 85 -5.43 -1.51 8.13
C SER A 85 -5.52 -3.02 7.90
N LYS A 86 -6.53 -3.46 7.16
CA LYS A 86 -6.73 -4.86 6.85
C LYS A 86 -5.58 -5.43 6.02
N LEU A 87 -5.20 -4.73 4.97
CA LEU A 87 -4.12 -5.19 4.09
C LEU A 87 -2.76 -5.14 4.79
N THR A 88 -2.56 -4.16 5.68
CA THR A 88 -1.33 -4.10 6.46
C THR A 88 -1.19 -5.37 7.30
N ALA A 89 -2.28 -5.79 7.96
CA ALA A 89 -2.25 -7.01 8.76
C ALA A 89 -1.99 -8.24 7.88
N GLU A 90 -2.58 -8.30 6.68
CA GLU A 90 -2.36 -9.42 5.78
C GLU A 90 -0.93 -9.51 5.29
N VAL A 91 -0.33 -8.37 4.93
CA VAL A 91 1.06 -8.34 4.48
C VAL A 91 1.99 -8.75 5.62
N GLU A 92 1.74 -8.25 6.82
CA GLU A 92 2.56 -8.62 7.97
C GLU A 92 2.46 -10.10 8.28
N ALA A 93 1.26 -10.66 8.20
CA ALA A 93 1.07 -12.09 8.44
C ALA A 93 1.85 -12.92 7.43
N LEU A 94 1.87 -12.51 6.17
CA LEU A 94 2.61 -13.21 5.13
C LEU A 94 4.12 -13.11 5.33
N THR A 95 4.62 -11.95 5.70
CA THR A 95 6.07 -11.76 5.87
C THR A 95 6.59 -12.44 7.12
N ASN A 96 5.71 -12.68 8.12
CA ASN A 96 6.10 -13.40 9.33
C ASN A 96 6.01 -14.92 9.15
N ALA A 97 5.32 -15.39 8.12
CA ALA A 97 5.22 -16.79 7.77
C ALA A 97 6.09 -17.06 6.55
N SER A 98 6.01 -18.27 6.01
CA SER A 98 6.68 -18.58 4.74
C SER A 98 5.85 -18.03 3.60
N ILE A 99 6.24 -16.88 3.07
CA ILE A 99 5.56 -16.30 1.93
C ILE A 99 5.86 -17.11 0.67
N THR A 100 4.85 -17.29 -0.18
CA THR A 100 5.03 -17.93 -1.48
C THR A 100 4.90 -16.89 -2.57
N ALA A 101 5.39 -17.21 -3.77
CA ALA A 101 5.24 -16.29 -4.91
C ALA A 101 3.77 -16.04 -5.21
N SER A 102 2.96 -17.08 -5.15
CA SER A 102 1.52 -16.96 -5.41
C SER A 102 0.83 -16.04 -4.39
N ALA A 103 1.15 -16.20 -3.11
CA ALA A 103 0.58 -15.34 -2.07
C ALA A 103 1.05 -13.90 -2.24
N ALA A 104 2.29 -13.69 -2.64
CA ALA A 104 2.81 -12.36 -2.89
C ALA A 104 2.07 -11.69 -4.04
N VAL A 105 1.82 -12.42 -5.13
CA VAL A 105 1.04 -11.89 -6.26
C VAL A 105 -0.35 -11.45 -5.77
N ALA A 106 -1.01 -12.30 -5.02
CA ALA A 106 -2.39 -12.04 -4.58
C ALA A 106 -2.47 -10.79 -3.69
N VAL A 107 -1.62 -10.69 -2.67
CA VAL A 107 -1.73 -9.59 -1.72
C VAL A 107 -1.22 -8.28 -2.31
N THR A 108 -0.12 -8.33 -3.08
CA THR A 108 0.45 -7.10 -3.62
C THR A 108 -0.43 -6.48 -4.70
N SER A 109 -1.17 -7.30 -5.46
CA SER A 109 -2.09 -6.73 -6.45
C SER A 109 -3.26 -6.02 -5.77
N ARG A 110 -3.71 -6.50 -4.61
CA ARG A 110 -4.76 -5.81 -3.85
C ARG A 110 -4.25 -4.50 -3.25
N VAL A 111 -3.01 -4.51 -2.74
CA VAL A 111 -2.40 -3.28 -2.24
C VAL A 111 -2.25 -2.27 -3.38
N LEU A 112 -1.81 -2.71 -4.54
CA LEU A 112 -1.65 -1.83 -5.70
C LEU A 112 -2.99 -1.21 -6.09
N SER A 113 -4.06 -1.99 -6.10
CA SER A 113 -5.39 -1.49 -6.43
C SER A 113 -5.80 -0.36 -5.49
N LEU A 114 -5.63 -0.57 -4.18
CA LEU A 114 -5.96 0.45 -3.18
C LEU A 114 -5.05 1.67 -3.31
N ALA A 115 -3.76 1.46 -3.49
CA ALA A 115 -2.81 2.56 -3.64
C ALA A 115 -3.12 3.39 -4.87
N SER A 116 -3.55 2.75 -5.95
CA SER A 116 -3.93 3.45 -7.17
C SER A 116 -5.16 4.34 -6.94
N GLU A 117 -6.13 3.86 -6.18
CA GLU A 117 -7.30 4.67 -5.84
C GLU A 117 -6.90 5.90 -5.02
N ILE A 118 -6.05 5.70 -4.03
CA ILE A 118 -5.62 6.79 -3.15
C ILE A 118 -4.80 7.81 -3.93
N ALA A 119 -3.91 7.34 -4.80
CA ALA A 119 -3.05 8.23 -5.57
C ALA A 119 -3.84 9.03 -6.60
N ALA A 120 -4.88 8.44 -7.18
CA ALA A 120 -5.67 9.08 -8.24
C ALA A 120 -6.67 10.11 -7.70
N ALA A 121 -7.01 10.03 -6.43
CA ALA A 121 -8.02 10.91 -5.82
C ALA A 121 -7.60 12.38 -5.76
#